data_de24c626c3d1a394df94ec6ca1ee16b9
#
_entry.id   de24c626c3d1a394df94ec6ca1ee16b9
#
_cell.length_a   1.000
_cell.length_b   1.000
_cell.length_c   1.000
_cell.angle_alpha   90.00
_cell.angle_beta   90.00
_cell.angle_gamma   90.00
#
_symmetry.space_group_name_H-M   'P 1'
#
loop_
_entity.id
_entity.type
_entity.pdbx_description
1 polymer ?
#
loop_
_entity_poly.entity_id
_entity_poly.type
_entity_poly.pdbx_seq_one_letter_code
_entity_poly.pdbx_strand_id
1 'polypeptide(L)'
;MDLPDGATNVFMGLPGDGPRLELTKNPGVDSYEIGTGYGHVAITSDDLDATLEALTAQGIEPETPPYSVRDGGSRLCFVRDPDGYRIELIERSA
;
A
#
# COMPACT_ATOMS: atom_id res chain seq x y z
N MET A 1 12.65 -11.46 8.75
CA MET A 1 14.06 -11.89 8.89
C MET A 1 14.80 -10.88 9.76
N ASP A 2 15.44 -11.36 10.79
CA ASP A 2 16.20 -10.50 11.68
C ASP A 2 17.63 -10.34 11.16
N LEU A 3 18.14 -9.11 11.20
CA LEU A 3 19.45 -8.75 10.70
C LEU A 3 20.45 -8.59 11.85
N PRO A 4 21.76 -8.70 11.56
CA PRO A 4 22.81 -8.59 12.60
C PRO A 4 22.81 -7.25 13.34
N ASP A 5 22.33 -6.16 12.73
CA ASP A 5 22.23 -4.84 13.35
C ASP A 5 20.99 -4.67 14.23
N GLY A 6 20.18 -5.74 14.38
CA GLY A 6 18.96 -5.71 15.16
C GLY A 6 17.72 -5.31 14.37
N ALA A 7 17.84 -4.94 13.11
CA ALA A 7 16.70 -4.64 12.26
C ALA A 7 15.96 -5.91 11.86
N THR A 8 14.68 -5.77 11.56
CA THR A 8 13.83 -6.87 11.07
C THR A 8 13.25 -6.49 9.72
N ASN A 9 13.40 -7.37 8.74
CA ASN A 9 12.80 -7.22 7.43
C ASN A 9 11.61 -8.16 7.27
N VAL A 10 10.53 -7.62 6.72
CA VAL A 10 9.34 -8.39 6.37
C VAL A 10 9.06 -8.17 4.88
N PHE A 11 8.91 -9.26 4.14
CA PHE A 11 8.62 -9.20 2.71
C PHE A 11 7.14 -9.49 2.50
N MET A 12 6.44 -8.54 1.88
CA MET A 12 5.02 -8.64 1.59
C MET A 12 4.81 -8.76 0.09
N GLY A 13 3.95 -9.67 -0.32
CA GLY A 13 3.63 -9.86 -1.72
C GLY A 13 2.54 -10.89 -1.92
N LEU A 14 2.12 -11.02 -3.18
CA LEU A 14 1.17 -12.05 -3.58
C LEU A 14 1.89 -13.39 -3.75
N PRO A 15 1.16 -14.52 -3.72
CA PRO A 15 1.77 -15.82 -4.00
C PRO A 15 2.48 -15.83 -5.36
N GLY A 16 3.60 -16.55 -5.44
CA GLY A 16 4.40 -16.69 -6.65
C GLY A 16 5.71 -15.89 -6.59
N ASP A 17 6.35 -15.74 -7.75
CA ASP A 17 7.68 -15.14 -7.86
C ASP A 17 7.64 -13.66 -8.30
N GLY A 18 6.50 -12.99 -8.14
CA GLY A 18 6.34 -11.60 -8.50
C GLY A 18 7.06 -10.63 -7.56
N PRO A 19 6.98 -9.33 -7.84
CA PRO A 19 7.58 -8.31 -6.99
C PRO A 19 7.06 -8.37 -5.55
N ARG A 20 7.92 -7.98 -4.61
CA ARG A 20 7.59 -7.92 -3.20
C ARG A 20 7.98 -6.57 -2.62
N LEU A 21 7.26 -6.16 -1.59
CA LEU A 21 7.61 -4.98 -0.81
C LEU A 21 8.39 -5.45 0.43
N GLU A 22 9.58 -4.90 0.60
CA GLU A 22 10.38 -5.16 1.78
C GLU A 22 10.13 -4.07 2.81
N LEU A 23 9.66 -4.48 3.98
CA LEU A 23 9.44 -3.57 5.11
C LEU A 23 10.55 -3.81 6.13
N THR A 24 11.21 -2.73 6.56
CA THR A 24 12.29 -2.81 7.54
C THR A 24 11.88 -2.13 8.83
N LYS A 25 11.95 -2.87 9.92
CA LYS A 25 11.78 -2.31 11.26
C LYS A 25 13.15 -2.13 11.90
N ASN A 26 13.47 -0.89 12.26
CA ASN A 26 14.72 -0.56 12.93
C ASN A 26 14.54 -0.52 14.44
N PRO A 27 15.49 -1.08 15.22
CA PRO A 27 15.38 -1.07 16.67
C PRO A 27 15.43 0.35 17.23
N GLY A 28 14.60 0.63 18.22
CA GLY A 28 14.59 1.93 18.90
C GLY A 28 13.95 3.06 18.13
N VAL A 29 13.38 2.78 16.96
CA VAL A 29 12.69 3.81 16.15
C VAL A 29 11.20 3.49 16.14
N ASP A 30 10.39 4.39 16.70
CA ASP A 30 8.94 4.20 16.81
C ASP A 30 8.18 4.95 15.70
N SER A 31 8.79 5.95 15.09
CA SER A 31 8.15 6.75 14.04
C SER A 31 9.17 7.40 13.14
N TYR A 32 8.72 7.82 11.97
CA TYR A 32 9.51 8.55 10.99
C TYR A 32 8.73 9.76 10.49
N GLU A 33 9.45 10.80 10.11
CA GLU A 33 8.84 11.91 9.38
C GLU A 33 8.77 11.55 7.90
N ILE A 34 7.56 11.61 7.32
CA ILE A 34 7.37 11.33 5.90
C ILE A 34 8.06 12.41 5.05
N GLY A 35 8.02 13.65 5.51
CA GLY A 35 8.63 14.77 4.80
C GLY A 35 7.89 15.08 3.50
N THR A 36 8.60 15.71 2.58
CA THR A 36 8.04 16.17 1.30
C THR A 36 8.57 15.41 0.09
N GLY A 37 9.46 14.45 0.30
CA GLY A 37 10.05 13.69 -0.79
C GLY A 37 9.30 12.44 -1.17
N TYR A 38 8.51 11.89 -0.25
CA TYR A 38 7.74 10.67 -0.51
C TYR A 38 6.47 11.01 -1.29
N GLY A 39 6.21 10.25 -2.34
CA GLY A 39 4.93 10.31 -3.06
C GLY A 39 4.00 9.20 -2.59
N HIS A 40 4.01 8.10 -3.31
CA HIS A 40 3.21 6.92 -2.97
C HIS A 40 3.76 5.67 -3.65
N VAL A 41 3.37 4.51 -3.14
CA VAL A 41 3.56 3.22 -3.79
C VAL A 41 2.23 2.87 -4.46
N ALA A 42 2.27 2.34 -5.67
CA ALA A 42 1.08 1.91 -6.40
C ALA A 42 1.02 0.38 -6.45
N ILE A 43 -0.17 -0.15 -6.19
CA ILE A 43 -0.43 -1.59 -6.21
C ILE A 43 -1.66 -1.82 -7.09
N THR A 44 -1.58 -2.80 -8.00
CA THR A 44 -2.74 -3.17 -8.82
C THR A 44 -3.64 -4.15 -8.08
N SER A 45 -4.93 -4.03 -8.33
CA SER A 45 -5.95 -4.93 -7.78
C SER A 45 -6.81 -5.45 -8.93
N ASP A 46 -7.13 -6.72 -8.92
CA ASP A 46 -8.02 -7.31 -9.93
C ASP A 46 -9.48 -6.94 -9.67
N ASP A 47 -9.83 -6.63 -8.44
CA ASP A 47 -11.18 -6.23 -8.03
C ASP A 47 -11.06 -5.17 -6.94
N LEU A 48 -11.13 -3.90 -7.36
CA LEU A 48 -10.91 -2.78 -6.44
C LEU A 48 -12.00 -2.72 -5.36
N ASP A 49 -13.24 -3.00 -5.73
CA ASP A 49 -14.35 -2.97 -4.76
C ASP A 49 -14.18 -4.03 -3.68
N ALA A 50 -13.77 -5.23 -4.05
CA ALA A 50 -13.50 -6.30 -3.09
C ALA A 50 -12.31 -5.97 -2.18
N THR A 51 -11.26 -5.38 -2.74
CA THR A 51 -10.10 -4.94 -1.98
C THR A 51 -10.50 -3.88 -0.95
N LEU A 52 -11.28 -2.90 -1.36
CA LEU A 52 -11.72 -1.84 -0.45
C LEU A 52 -12.65 -2.37 0.65
N GLU A 53 -13.51 -3.33 0.32
CA GLU A 53 -14.37 -3.96 1.31
C GLU A 53 -13.53 -4.68 2.38
N ALA A 54 -12.50 -5.40 1.96
CA ALA A 54 -11.61 -6.10 2.89
C ALA A 54 -10.84 -5.10 3.77
N LEU A 55 -10.38 -3.98 3.20
CA LEU A 55 -9.67 -2.94 3.96
C LEU A 55 -10.61 -2.24 4.95
N THR A 56 -11.81 -1.92 4.53
CA THR A 56 -12.83 -1.29 5.41
C THR A 56 -13.14 -2.19 6.60
N ALA A 57 -13.20 -3.50 6.38
CA ALA A 57 -13.38 -4.47 7.47
C ALA A 57 -12.22 -4.44 8.48
N GLN A 58 -11.06 -3.96 8.08
CA GLN A 58 -9.89 -3.77 8.94
C GLN A 58 -9.77 -2.35 9.51
N GLY A 59 -10.77 -1.49 9.24
CA GLY A 59 -10.75 -0.12 9.72
C GLY A 59 -10.00 0.86 8.82
N ILE A 60 -9.65 0.46 7.60
CA ILE A 60 -8.93 1.30 6.64
C ILE A 60 -9.92 1.81 5.59
N GLU A 61 -10.12 3.13 5.58
CA GLU A 61 -11.03 3.77 4.64
C GLU A 61 -10.24 4.48 3.53
N PRO A 62 -10.74 4.49 2.28
CA PRO A 62 -10.10 5.26 1.22
C PRO A 62 -10.22 6.76 1.46
N GLU A 63 -9.27 7.54 0.95
CA GLU A 63 -9.30 9.00 1.04
C GLU A 63 -10.52 9.57 0.31
N THR A 64 -10.87 8.97 -0.83
CA THR A 64 -12.04 9.33 -1.64
C THR A 64 -12.62 8.04 -2.22
N PRO A 65 -13.88 8.07 -2.70
CA PRO A 65 -14.39 6.95 -3.50
C PRO A 65 -13.53 6.70 -4.75
N PRO A 66 -13.52 5.48 -5.29
CA PRO A 66 -12.78 5.21 -6.51
C PRO A 66 -13.18 6.15 -7.65
N TYR A 67 -12.19 6.55 -8.44
CA TYR A 67 -12.37 7.45 -9.57
C TYR A 67 -11.40 7.09 -10.69
N SER A 68 -11.65 7.65 -11.88
CA SER A 68 -10.74 7.55 -13.02
C SER A 68 -10.22 8.94 -13.35
N VAL A 69 -8.93 9.01 -13.69
CA VAL A 69 -8.29 10.28 -14.08
C VAL A 69 -8.81 10.74 -15.45
N ARG A 70 -9.20 9.78 -16.28
CA ARG A 70 -9.76 10.07 -17.61
C ARG A 70 -10.91 9.11 -17.91
N ASP A 71 -11.82 9.52 -18.78
CA ASP A 71 -12.93 8.69 -19.19
C ASP A 71 -12.44 7.37 -19.81
N GLY A 72 -13.02 6.25 -19.37
CA GLY A 72 -12.64 4.93 -19.84
C GLY A 72 -11.33 4.40 -19.26
N GLY A 73 -10.65 5.18 -18.41
CA GLY A 73 -9.45 4.73 -17.72
C GLY A 73 -9.75 3.82 -16.55
N SER A 74 -8.71 3.19 -16.03
CA SER A 74 -8.82 2.35 -14.84
C SER A 74 -9.25 3.18 -13.64
N ARG A 75 -10.08 2.58 -12.79
CA ARG A 75 -10.43 3.21 -11.51
C ARG A 75 -9.27 3.09 -10.55
N LEU A 76 -9.11 4.07 -9.70
CA LEU A 76 -8.12 4.06 -8.65
C LEU A 76 -8.63 4.76 -7.40
N CYS A 77 -7.96 4.55 -6.30
CA CYS A 77 -8.14 5.35 -5.09
C CYS A 77 -6.88 5.26 -4.24
N PHE A 78 -6.79 6.12 -3.26
CA PHE A 78 -5.69 6.14 -2.31
C PHE A 78 -6.17 5.72 -0.93
N VAL A 79 -5.35 4.90 -0.28
CA VAL A 79 -5.48 4.60 1.14
C VAL A 79 -4.19 5.00 1.85
N ARG A 80 -4.20 5.03 3.17
CA ARG A 80 -2.99 5.28 3.95
C ARG A 80 -2.70 4.06 4.80
N ASP A 81 -1.40 3.76 4.93
CA ASP A 81 -0.98 2.73 5.87
C ASP A 81 -1.08 3.27 7.32
N PRO A 82 -0.87 2.43 8.35
CA PRO A 82 -0.98 2.87 9.73
C PRO A 82 -0.05 4.04 10.10
N ASP A 83 1.04 4.22 9.37
CA ASP A 83 2.01 5.29 9.61
C ASP A 83 1.73 6.53 8.77
N GLY A 84 0.67 6.52 7.95
CA GLY A 84 0.26 7.68 7.16
C GLY A 84 0.82 7.71 5.74
N TYR A 85 1.56 6.70 5.31
CA TYR A 85 2.09 6.64 3.96
C TYR A 85 0.97 6.31 2.97
N ARG A 86 0.92 7.06 1.87
CA ARG A 86 -0.11 6.87 0.84
C ARG A 86 0.19 5.68 -0.05
N ILE A 87 -0.85 4.94 -0.36
CA ILE A 87 -0.79 3.80 -1.28
C ILE A 87 -1.89 3.98 -2.31
N GLU A 88 -1.53 3.94 -3.58
CA GLU A 88 -2.47 4.00 -4.68
C GLU A 88 -2.90 2.58 -5.04
N LEU A 89 -4.21 2.36 -5.07
CA LEU A 89 -4.78 1.09 -5.52
C LEU A 89 -5.36 1.31 -6.90
N ILE A 90 -4.84 0.60 -7.89
CA ILE A 90 -5.25 0.75 -9.29
C ILE A 90 -5.94 -0.54 -9.71
N GLU A 91 -7.19 -0.42 -10.20
CA GLU A 91 -7.92 -1.58 -10.70
C GLU A 91 -7.33 -2.02 -12.03
N ARG A 92 -6.97 -3.28 -12.12
CA ARG A 92 -6.44 -3.84 -13.34
C ARG A 92 -7.55 -3.90 -14.38
N SER A 93 -7.28 -3.37 -15.57
CA SER A 93 -8.20 -3.48 -16.69
C SER A 93 -8.29 -4.92 -17.16
N ALA A 94 -9.51 -5.37 -17.41
CA ALA A 94 -9.74 -6.72 -17.95
C ALA A 94 -9.29 -6.78 -19.42
#